data_042a23af590b28e84fba385c8469e113
#
_entry.id   042a23af590b28e84fba385c8469e113
#
_cell.length_a   1.000
_cell.length_b   1.000
_cell.length_c   1.000
_cell.angle_alpha   90.00
_cell.angle_beta   90.00
_cell.angle_gamma   90.00
#
_symmetry.space_group_name_H-M   'P 1'
#
loop_
_entity.id
_entity.type
_entity.pdbx_description
1 polymer ?
#
loop_
_entity_poly.entity_id
_entity_poly.type
_entity_poly.pdbx_seq_one_letter_code
_entity_poly.pdbx_strand_id
1 'polypeptide(L)'
;MNRFRSINARHSQIPERILDCIKAIDEARLRKHVQSFCEIGPRCDERPSSIHRTLAYLKEALGEYGYYAQEEQTDSEYQPNVIAEIPGTMAANCVFEIGAHYDTRPNTPGADDNASGLAGLLEIARALAGVKCQRTIRFCFFGMEETTRGGSRSHVTQLMSRRNEHVAGALVFEMIGYRSYEPNSQRTPFRIPLLLWPPRTGDFITVVSDFRSTSLATRFQKAARKYVPKFRVFLVKRIGLLLRDGIRSDHSMYWLAGRRAVMITDTANFRNPNYHLPSDSPETLDFKFIVQVAQTAAATVLEWAGIVE
;
A
#
# COMPACT_ATOMS: atom_id res chain seq x y z
N MET A 1 -16.74 -6.58 -40.85
CA MET A 1 -17.43 -5.68 -39.90
C MET A 1 -17.55 -6.19 -38.45
N ASN A 2 -17.53 -7.52 -38.20
CA ASN A 2 -17.72 -8.05 -36.82
C ASN A 2 -16.51 -8.03 -35.88
N ARG A 3 -15.27 -7.94 -36.37
CA ARG A 3 -14.08 -7.89 -35.49
C ARG A 3 -13.90 -6.54 -34.77
N PHE A 4 -14.25 -5.42 -35.42
CA PHE A 4 -14.14 -4.09 -34.79
C PHE A 4 -15.19 -3.84 -33.72
N ARG A 5 -16.40 -4.39 -33.83
CA ARG A 5 -17.43 -4.31 -32.79
C ARG A 5 -17.08 -5.09 -31.54
N SER A 6 -16.43 -6.26 -31.67
CA SER A 6 -16.00 -7.08 -30.51
C SER A 6 -14.86 -6.43 -29.72
N ILE A 7 -13.92 -5.75 -30.39
CA ILE A 7 -12.80 -5.06 -29.74
C ILE A 7 -13.31 -3.85 -28.93
N ASN A 8 -14.25 -3.06 -29.47
CA ASN A 8 -14.83 -1.92 -28.76
C ASN A 8 -15.72 -2.35 -27.58
N ALA A 9 -16.48 -3.44 -27.70
CA ALA A 9 -17.28 -4.00 -26.61
C ALA A 9 -16.39 -4.49 -25.45
N ARG A 10 -15.28 -5.16 -25.75
CA ARG A 10 -14.31 -5.63 -24.75
C ARG A 10 -13.63 -4.47 -24.01
N HIS A 11 -13.28 -3.39 -24.71
CA HIS A 11 -12.70 -2.19 -24.08
C HIS A 11 -13.68 -1.43 -23.17
N SER A 12 -14.99 -1.55 -23.36
CA SER A 12 -16.00 -0.95 -22.50
C SER A 12 -16.24 -1.76 -21.21
N GLN A 13 -15.98 -3.06 -21.20
CA GLN A 13 -16.22 -3.95 -20.05
C GLN A 13 -15.10 -3.92 -19.00
N ILE A 14 -13.84 -3.65 -19.39
CA ILE A 14 -12.70 -3.60 -18.45
C ILE A 14 -12.89 -2.56 -17.34
N PRO A 15 -13.33 -1.32 -17.60
CA PRO A 15 -13.61 -0.36 -16.54
C PRO A 15 -14.72 -0.80 -15.57
N GLU A 16 -15.74 -1.49 -16.05
CA GLU A 16 -16.83 -2.02 -15.22
C GLU A 16 -16.33 -3.13 -14.29
N ARG A 17 -15.52 -4.06 -14.79
CA ARG A 17 -14.90 -5.11 -13.97
C ARG A 17 -13.98 -4.54 -12.89
N ILE A 18 -13.22 -3.49 -13.21
CA ILE A 18 -12.41 -2.78 -12.20
C ILE A 18 -13.33 -2.17 -11.13
N LEU A 19 -14.44 -1.55 -11.54
CA LEU A 19 -15.42 -0.99 -10.61
C LEU A 19 -16.03 -2.06 -9.70
N ASP A 20 -16.33 -3.25 -10.22
CA ASP A 20 -16.86 -4.35 -9.42
C ASP A 20 -15.84 -4.84 -8.38
N CYS A 21 -14.57 -5.02 -8.78
CA CYS A 21 -13.50 -5.39 -7.86
C CYS A 21 -13.34 -4.35 -6.74
N ILE A 22 -13.27 -3.06 -7.07
CA ILE A 22 -13.04 -2.03 -6.05
C ILE A 22 -14.25 -1.79 -5.16
N LYS A 23 -15.48 -2.00 -5.65
CA LYS A 23 -16.70 -1.96 -4.84
C LYS A 23 -16.77 -3.08 -3.82
N ALA A 24 -16.07 -4.19 -4.06
CA ALA A 24 -15.99 -5.30 -3.12
C ALA A 24 -15.14 -4.98 -1.87
N ILE A 25 -14.34 -3.90 -1.89
CA ILE A 25 -13.57 -3.45 -0.72
C ILE A 25 -14.56 -2.93 0.34
N ASP A 26 -14.54 -3.58 1.51
CA ASP A 26 -15.55 -3.45 2.54
C ASP A 26 -15.02 -2.76 3.80
N GLU A 27 -15.72 -1.71 4.27
CA GLU A 27 -15.33 -0.92 5.45
C GLU A 27 -15.34 -1.75 6.73
N ALA A 28 -16.33 -2.63 6.91
CA ALA A 28 -16.45 -3.43 8.13
C ALA A 28 -15.31 -4.45 8.23
N ARG A 29 -14.87 -5.02 7.11
CA ARG A 29 -13.71 -5.90 7.06
C ARG A 29 -12.41 -5.16 7.33
N LEU A 30 -12.21 -3.98 6.75
CA LEU A 30 -11.05 -3.12 7.08
C LEU A 30 -10.99 -2.85 8.58
N ARG A 31 -12.12 -2.48 9.17
CA ARG A 31 -12.24 -2.24 10.63
C ARG A 31 -11.87 -3.49 11.43
N LYS A 32 -12.38 -4.65 11.03
CA LYS A 32 -12.07 -5.93 11.67
C LYS A 32 -10.56 -6.23 11.62
N HIS A 33 -9.93 -6.05 10.47
CA HIS A 33 -8.48 -6.27 10.32
C HIS A 33 -7.68 -5.34 11.24
N VAL A 34 -7.96 -4.03 11.23
CA VAL A 34 -7.28 -3.06 12.11
C VAL A 34 -7.47 -3.45 13.58
N GLN A 35 -8.69 -3.77 14.00
CA GLN A 35 -8.98 -4.19 15.37
C GLN A 35 -8.19 -5.45 15.75
N SER A 36 -8.18 -6.48 14.89
CA SER A 36 -7.41 -7.71 15.12
C SER A 36 -5.92 -7.45 15.30
N PHE A 37 -5.31 -6.59 14.47
CA PHE A 37 -3.89 -6.22 14.64
C PHE A 37 -3.65 -5.45 15.94
N CYS A 38 -4.53 -4.54 16.32
CA CYS A 38 -4.42 -3.80 17.59
C CYS A 38 -4.60 -4.69 18.82
N GLU A 39 -5.50 -5.69 18.77
CA GLU A 39 -5.70 -6.69 19.82
C GLU A 39 -4.51 -7.62 19.99
N ILE A 40 -3.75 -7.89 18.93
CA ILE A 40 -2.46 -8.56 19.03
C ILE A 40 -1.51 -7.73 19.91
N GLY A 41 -1.63 -6.43 19.89
CA GLY A 41 -0.79 -5.47 20.60
C GLY A 41 0.46 -5.09 19.81
N PRO A 42 1.44 -4.41 20.44
CA PRO A 42 2.65 -4.00 19.75
C PRO A 42 3.39 -5.17 19.11
N ARG A 43 3.72 -5.03 17.82
CA ARG A 43 4.31 -6.04 16.95
C ARG A 43 5.78 -5.73 16.72
N CYS A 44 6.60 -5.98 17.73
CA CYS A 44 8.00 -5.56 17.78
C CYS A 44 8.94 -6.68 18.32
N ASP A 45 10.23 -6.48 18.18
CA ASP A 45 11.24 -7.48 18.59
C ASP A 45 11.16 -7.83 20.08
N GLU A 46 10.78 -6.89 20.94
CA GLU A 46 10.58 -7.11 22.36
C GLU A 46 9.37 -8.01 22.68
N ARG A 47 8.54 -8.31 21.66
CA ARG A 47 7.33 -9.13 21.77
C ARG A 47 7.21 -10.18 20.65
N PRO A 48 8.11 -11.17 20.58
CA PRO A 48 8.11 -12.17 19.49
C PRO A 48 6.78 -12.92 19.35
N SER A 49 6.04 -13.13 20.45
CA SER A 49 4.74 -13.77 20.41
C SER A 49 3.69 -12.94 19.63
N SER A 50 3.77 -11.61 19.67
CA SER A 50 2.92 -10.73 18.87
C SER A 50 3.27 -10.82 17.39
N ILE A 51 4.55 -10.90 17.06
CA ILE A 51 5.00 -11.14 15.68
C ILE A 51 4.46 -12.48 15.16
N HIS A 52 4.62 -13.57 15.91
CA HIS A 52 4.11 -14.89 15.52
C HIS A 52 2.59 -14.87 15.29
N ARG A 53 1.82 -14.22 16.18
CA ARG A 53 0.36 -14.08 16.00
C ARG A 53 0.01 -13.25 14.77
N THR A 54 0.78 -12.21 14.48
CA THR A 54 0.59 -11.37 13.28
C THR A 54 0.84 -12.17 12.00
N LEU A 55 1.94 -12.93 11.95
CA LEU A 55 2.26 -13.79 10.82
C LEU A 55 1.20 -14.87 10.60
N ALA A 56 0.72 -15.48 11.70
CA ALA A 56 -0.37 -16.46 11.65
C ALA A 56 -1.64 -15.83 11.08
N TYR A 57 -2.05 -14.68 11.58
CA TYR A 57 -3.22 -13.94 11.10
C TYR A 57 -3.12 -13.56 9.61
N LEU A 58 -1.97 -13.06 9.17
CA LEU A 58 -1.74 -12.72 7.76
C LEU A 58 -1.86 -13.95 6.86
N LYS A 59 -1.23 -15.08 7.26
CA LYS A 59 -1.28 -16.32 6.48
C LYS A 59 -2.66 -16.94 6.45
N GLU A 60 -3.39 -16.91 7.56
CA GLU A 60 -4.76 -17.39 7.65
C GLU A 60 -5.68 -16.57 6.74
N ALA A 61 -5.67 -15.23 6.84
CA ALA A 61 -6.49 -14.37 6.01
C ALA A 61 -6.19 -14.54 4.51
N LEU A 62 -4.92 -14.61 4.13
CA LEU A 62 -4.52 -14.83 2.74
C LEU A 62 -4.95 -16.23 2.26
N GLY A 63 -4.84 -17.26 3.11
CA GLY A 63 -5.30 -18.61 2.82
C GLY A 63 -6.81 -18.69 2.61
N GLU A 64 -7.60 -18.00 3.44
CA GLU A 64 -9.06 -17.87 3.25
C GLU A 64 -9.43 -17.24 1.90
N TYR A 65 -8.59 -16.34 1.38
CA TYR A 65 -8.79 -15.71 0.07
C TYR A 65 -8.24 -16.56 -1.09
N GLY A 66 -7.66 -17.74 -0.80
CA GLY A 66 -7.14 -18.67 -1.79
C GLY A 66 -5.70 -18.38 -2.23
N TYR A 67 -4.95 -17.56 -1.49
CA TYR A 67 -3.55 -17.32 -1.77
C TYR A 67 -2.63 -18.30 -1.04
N TYR A 68 -1.53 -18.66 -1.69
CA TYR A 68 -0.40 -19.27 -1.02
C TYR A 68 0.53 -18.17 -0.49
N ALA A 69 0.55 -18.00 0.83
CA ALA A 69 1.40 -17.02 1.50
C ALA A 69 2.78 -17.64 1.79
N GLN A 70 3.83 -17.04 1.22
CA GLN A 70 5.22 -17.46 1.43
C GLN A 70 5.91 -16.55 2.43
N GLU A 71 6.72 -17.13 3.31
CA GLU A 71 7.67 -16.36 4.11
C GLU A 71 8.95 -16.12 3.31
N GLU A 72 9.38 -14.87 3.25
CA GLU A 72 10.64 -14.46 2.67
C GLU A 72 11.56 -14.01 3.79
N GLN A 73 12.71 -14.66 3.90
CA GLN A 73 13.67 -14.42 4.98
C GLN A 73 14.21 -12.98 4.93
N THR A 74 14.38 -12.41 6.12
CA THR A 74 14.99 -11.11 6.34
C THR A 74 16.26 -11.26 7.18
N ASP A 75 16.85 -10.15 7.60
CA ASP A 75 17.98 -10.18 8.55
C ASP A 75 17.55 -10.55 9.99
N SER A 76 16.24 -10.66 10.24
CA SER A 76 15.68 -11.13 11.52
C SER A 76 15.18 -12.57 11.39
N GLU A 77 15.47 -13.39 12.40
CA GLU A 77 14.91 -14.75 12.51
C GLU A 77 13.40 -14.74 12.83
N TYR A 78 12.88 -13.63 13.39
CA TYR A 78 11.52 -13.54 13.90
C TYR A 78 10.58 -12.73 13.02
N GLN A 79 11.10 -11.92 12.11
CA GLN A 79 10.32 -11.00 11.28
C GLN A 79 10.52 -11.23 9.77
N PRO A 80 10.16 -12.41 9.24
CA PRO A 80 10.17 -12.62 7.79
C PRO A 80 9.12 -11.73 7.11
N ASN A 81 9.33 -11.39 5.84
CA ASN A 81 8.24 -10.85 5.03
C ASN A 81 7.22 -11.96 4.72
N VAL A 82 5.97 -11.56 4.51
CA VAL A 82 4.93 -12.44 3.97
C VAL A 82 4.59 -11.97 2.56
N ILE A 83 4.69 -12.88 1.59
CA ILE A 83 4.50 -12.58 0.17
C ILE A 83 3.37 -13.46 -0.38
N ALA A 84 2.44 -12.84 -1.11
CA ALA A 84 1.39 -13.56 -1.84
C ALA A 84 1.24 -12.97 -3.26
N GLU A 85 0.74 -13.75 -4.22
CA GLU A 85 0.68 -13.32 -5.61
C GLU A 85 -0.62 -13.72 -6.31
N ILE A 86 -1.03 -12.87 -7.26
CA ILE A 86 -1.89 -13.25 -8.38
C ILE A 86 -0.97 -13.42 -9.59
N PRO A 87 -0.65 -14.64 -10.00
CA PRO A 87 0.26 -14.86 -11.11
C PRO A 87 -0.33 -14.37 -12.44
N GLY A 88 0.49 -13.71 -13.25
CA GLY A 88 0.11 -13.27 -14.57
C GLY A 88 -0.06 -14.44 -15.54
N THR A 89 -1.06 -14.37 -16.41
CA THR A 89 -1.36 -15.43 -17.39
C THR A 89 -0.58 -15.29 -18.70
N MET A 90 -0.06 -14.10 -19.02
CA MET A 90 0.62 -13.80 -20.30
C MET A 90 2.06 -13.32 -20.09
N ALA A 91 2.30 -12.55 -19.04
CA ALA A 91 3.60 -11.98 -18.71
C ALA A 91 3.84 -12.09 -17.19
N ALA A 92 3.95 -13.33 -16.71
CA ALA A 92 4.10 -13.64 -15.29
C ALA A 92 5.38 -13.04 -14.67
N ASN A 93 6.41 -12.83 -15.47
CA ASN A 93 7.66 -12.21 -15.06
C ASN A 93 7.59 -10.66 -14.93
N CYS A 94 6.50 -10.05 -15.39
CA CYS A 94 6.24 -8.62 -15.18
C CYS A 94 5.38 -8.47 -13.91
N VAL A 95 5.97 -7.90 -12.85
CA VAL A 95 5.36 -7.84 -11.52
C VAL A 95 5.07 -6.40 -11.13
N PHE A 96 3.92 -6.19 -10.49
CA PHE A 96 3.61 -4.97 -9.79
C PHE A 96 3.34 -5.27 -8.32
N GLU A 97 3.94 -4.51 -7.42
CA GLU A 97 3.88 -4.77 -6.00
C GLU A 97 3.00 -3.77 -5.26
N ILE A 98 2.31 -4.25 -4.23
CA ILE A 98 1.67 -3.42 -3.22
C ILE A 98 2.20 -3.91 -1.88
N GLY A 99 2.67 -3.01 -1.02
CA GLY A 99 3.26 -3.39 0.25
C GLY A 99 2.85 -2.51 1.42
N ALA A 100 2.95 -3.07 2.62
CA ALA A 100 2.81 -2.39 3.90
C ALA A 100 3.62 -3.14 4.95
N HIS A 101 4.17 -2.46 5.95
CA HIS A 101 4.84 -3.14 7.05
C HIS A 101 3.86 -3.58 8.13
N TYR A 102 4.22 -4.65 8.87
CA TYR A 102 3.37 -5.20 9.91
C TYR A 102 3.88 -4.95 11.33
N ASP A 103 5.15 -4.60 11.48
CA ASP A 103 5.72 -4.27 12.78
C ASP A 103 5.29 -2.88 13.27
N THR A 104 5.52 -2.62 14.55
CA THR A 104 5.21 -1.35 15.22
C THR A 104 6.29 -0.97 16.21
N ARG A 105 6.26 0.27 16.69
CA ARG A 105 6.98 0.66 17.89
C ARG A 105 6.47 -0.09 19.13
N PRO A 106 7.33 -0.28 20.17
CA PRO A 106 7.00 -1.11 21.34
C PRO A 106 5.79 -0.62 22.16
N ASN A 107 5.49 0.66 22.14
CA ASN A 107 4.49 1.29 23.02
C ASN A 107 3.22 1.74 22.31
N THR A 108 2.99 1.29 21.06
CA THR A 108 1.80 1.67 20.28
C THR A 108 1.03 0.43 19.82
N PRO A 109 -0.32 0.46 19.83
CA PRO A 109 -1.11 -0.58 19.15
C PRO A 109 -0.91 -0.53 17.63
N GLY A 110 -0.48 0.61 17.07
CA GLY A 110 -0.19 0.79 15.65
C GLY A 110 -1.41 0.63 14.78
N ALA A 111 -2.49 1.34 15.10
CA ALA A 111 -3.72 1.29 14.31
C ALA A 111 -3.56 1.97 12.96
N ASP A 112 -3.00 3.18 12.95
CA ASP A 112 -2.64 3.86 11.72
C ASP A 112 -1.28 3.41 11.23
N ASP A 113 -0.33 3.26 12.15
CA ASP A 113 1.05 2.87 11.90
C ASP A 113 1.34 1.40 12.27
N ASN A 114 1.14 0.40 11.40
CA ASN A 114 0.63 0.54 10.05
C ASN A 114 -0.50 -0.49 9.79
N ALA A 115 -1.37 -0.77 10.82
CA ALA A 115 -2.50 -1.68 10.64
C ALA A 115 -3.51 -1.13 9.60
N SER A 116 -3.58 0.20 9.41
CA SER A 116 -4.38 0.81 8.34
C SER A 116 -3.89 0.36 6.95
N GLY A 117 -2.57 0.39 6.73
CA GLY A 117 -1.94 -0.10 5.50
C GLY A 117 -2.12 -1.60 5.30
N LEU A 118 -1.93 -2.40 6.35
CA LEU A 118 -2.14 -3.86 6.32
C LEU A 118 -3.59 -4.24 5.98
N ALA A 119 -4.55 -3.59 6.63
CA ALA A 119 -5.96 -3.82 6.38
C ALA A 119 -6.33 -3.47 4.93
N GLY A 120 -5.85 -2.33 4.44
CA GLY A 120 -6.00 -1.93 3.04
C GLY A 120 -5.43 -2.97 2.08
N LEU A 121 -4.24 -3.50 2.37
CA LEU A 121 -3.57 -4.49 1.55
C LEU A 121 -4.31 -5.84 1.55
N LEU A 122 -4.76 -6.33 2.73
CA LEU A 122 -5.56 -7.55 2.85
C LEU A 122 -6.90 -7.44 2.12
N GLU A 123 -7.60 -6.31 2.24
CA GLU A 123 -8.87 -6.11 1.54
C GLU A 123 -8.70 -5.98 0.03
N ILE A 124 -7.60 -5.41 -0.45
CA ILE A 124 -7.26 -5.45 -1.88
C ILE A 124 -7.04 -6.91 -2.31
N ALA A 125 -6.23 -7.67 -1.58
CA ALA A 125 -6.00 -9.08 -1.89
C ALA A 125 -7.31 -9.86 -1.95
N ARG A 126 -8.21 -9.70 -0.97
CA ARG A 126 -9.52 -10.33 -0.97
C ARG A 126 -10.39 -9.92 -2.17
N ALA A 127 -10.47 -8.63 -2.46
CA ALA A 127 -11.29 -8.11 -3.55
C ALA A 127 -10.78 -8.55 -4.93
N LEU A 128 -9.50 -8.88 -5.05
CA LEU A 128 -8.87 -9.37 -6.26
C LEU A 128 -8.75 -10.90 -6.31
N ALA A 129 -9.23 -11.61 -5.29
CA ALA A 129 -9.20 -13.07 -5.27
C ALA A 129 -9.95 -13.67 -6.48
N GLY A 130 -9.29 -14.58 -7.19
CA GLY A 130 -9.83 -15.21 -8.40
C GLY A 130 -9.82 -14.33 -9.67
N VAL A 131 -9.37 -13.08 -9.60
CA VAL A 131 -9.21 -12.22 -10.78
C VAL A 131 -8.01 -12.70 -11.59
N LYS A 132 -8.20 -12.95 -12.87
CA LYS A 132 -7.12 -13.29 -13.80
C LYS A 132 -6.55 -12.03 -14.43
N CYS A 133 -5.24 -11.85 -14.33
CA CYS A 133 -4.51 -10.72 -14.90
C CYS A 133 -3.47 -11.17 -15.92
N GLN A 134 -3.13 -10.28 -16.86
CA GLN A 134 -2.06 -10.56 -17.83
C GLN A 134 -0.69 -10.59 -17.15
N ARG A 135 -0.47 -9.73 -16.14
CA ARG A 135 0.77 -9.55 -15.40
C ARG A 135 0.56 -9.87 -13.93
N THR A 136 1.64 -10.24 -13.25
CA THR A 136 1.61 -10.59 -11.82
C THR A 136 1.36 -9.38 -10.93
N ILE A 137 0.49 -9.56 -9.95
CA ILE A 137 0.30 -8.65 -8.83
C ILE A 137 0.87 -9.34 -7.58
N ARG A 138 1.76 -8.68 -6.85
CA ARG A 138 2.37 -9.19 -5.63
C ARG A 138 1.99 -8.34 -4.45
N PHE A 139 1.56 -8.98 -3.37
CA PHE A 139 1.26 -8.40 -2.07
C PHE A 139 2.45 -8.67 -1.14
N CYS A 140 3.02 -7.61 -0.56
CA CYS A 140 4.21 -7.67 0.27
C CYS A 140 3.90 -7.13 1.67
N PHE A 141 3.98 -7.98 2.68
CA PHE A 141 3.84 -7.58 4.08
C PHE A 141 5.24 -7.59 4.69
N PHE A 142 5.79 -6.42 4.93
CA PHE A 142 7.18 -6.25 5.35
C PHE A 142 7.32 -6.28 6.87
N GLY A 143 8.38 -6.92 7.36
CA GLY A 143 8.83 -6.81 8.75
C GLY A 143 9.93 -5.77 8.90
N MET A 144 10.26 -5.43 10.16
CA MET A 144 11.42 -4.61 10.51
C MET A 144 11.45 -3.19 9.91
N GLU A 145 10.30 -2.60 9.56
CA GLU A 145 10.28 -1.22 9.06
C GLU A 145 10.73 -0.24 10.14
N GLU A 146 10.13 -0.35 11.31
CA GLU A 146 10.26 0.55 12.44
C GLU A 146 11.66 0.59 13.07
N THR A 147 12.49 -0.37 12.75
CA THR A 147 13.88 -0.44 13.23
C THR A 147 14.87 -0.08 12.13
N THR A 148 14.88 -0.84 11.06
CA THR A 148 15.95 -0.78 10.03
C THR A 148 15.43 -0.76 8.59
N ARG A 149 14.11 -0.89 8.37
CA ARG A 149 13.50 -1.21 7.08
C ARG A 149 14.10 -2.50 6.50
N GLY A 150 14.39 -3.43 7.41
CA GLY A 150 15.10 -4.68 7.09
C GLY A 150 14.31 -5.56 6.15
N GLY A 151 12.97 -5.63 6.31
CA GLY A 151 12.09 -6.40 5.45
C GLY A 151 12.14 -5.96 3.99
N SER A 152 11.83 -4.71 3.71
CA SER A 152 11.88 -4.18 2.36
C SER A 152 13.30 -4.17 1.77
N ARG A 153 14.33 -3.95 2.60
CA ARG A 153 15.73 -4.06 2.17
C ARG A 153 16.07 -5.47 1.70
N SER A 154 15.73 -6.49 2.50
CA SER A 154 15.96 -7.90 2.15
C SER A 154 15.17 -8.29 0.90
N HIS A 155 13.90 -7.89 0.81
CA HIS A 155 13.06 -8.12 -0.36
C HIS A 155 13.69 -7.55 -1.64
N VAL A 156 14.03 -6.28 -1.63
CA VAL A 156 14.63 -5.61 -2.80
C VAL A 156 15.98 -6.21 -3.18
N THR A 157 16.78 -6.63 -2.19
CA THR A 157 18.05 -7.33 -2.44
C THR A 157 17.80 -8.67 -3.17
N GLN A 158 16.80 -9.42 -2.74
CA GLN A 158 16.42 -10.67 -3.42
C GLN A 158 15.90 -10.41 -4.84
N LEU A 159 15.12 -9.34 -5.06
CA LEU A 159 14.68 -8.93 -6.40
C LEU A 159 15.84 -8.64 -7.34
N MET A 160 16.96 -8.12 -6.84
CA MET A 160 18.14 -7.88 -7.67
C MET A 160 18.80 -9.17 -8.18
N SER A 161 18.65 -10.29 -7.46
CA SER A 161 19.14 -11.61 -7.85
C SER A 161 18.21 -12.32 -8.85
N ARG A 162 16.94 -11.97 -8.92
CA ARG A 162 15.92 -12.57 -9.80
C ARG A 162 16.00 -11.98 -11.22
N ARG A 163 17.01 -12.41 -12.00
CA ARG A 163 17.34 -11.83 -13.34
C ARG A 163 16.20 -11.83 -14.34
N ASN A 164 15.27 -12.79 -14.25
CA ASN A 164 14.16 -12.96 -15.18
C ASN A 164 12.87 -12.25 -14.73
N GLU A 165 12.88 -11.58 -13.59
CA GLU A 165 11.73 -10.88 -13.05
C GLU A 165 11.88 -9.37 -13.23
N HIS A 166 10.85 -8.73 -13.74
CA HIS A 166 10.79 -7.29 -13.93
C HIS A 166 9.72 -6.66 -13.04
N VAL A 167 10.15 -6.07 -11.93
CA VAL A 167 9.25 -5.28 -11.08
C VAL A 167 9.07 -3.90 -11.71
N ALA A 168 7.85 -3.64 -12.21
CA ALA A 168 7.50 -2.40 -12.92
C ALA A 168 7.32 -1.22 -11.96
N GLY A 169 6.98 -1.52 -10.70
CA GLY A 169 6.83 -0.54 -9.63
C GLY A 169 6.13 -1.11 -8.41
N ALA A 170 6.18 -0.35 -7.32
CA ALA A 170 5.50 -0.68 -6.05
C ALA A 170 4.67 0.49 -5.53
N LEU A 171 3.50 0.18 -4.96
CA LEU A 171 2.72 1.07 -4.11
C LEU A 171 2.97 0.65 -2.67
N VAL A 172 3.55 1.52 -1.84
CA VAL A 172 3.84 1.23 -0.44
C VAL A 172 2.93 2.09 0.44
N PHE A 173 2.12 1.43 1.26
CA PHE A 173 1.26 2.08 2.23
C PHE A 173 2.03 2.38 3.51
N GLU A 174 1.92 3.63 3.94
CA GLU A 174 2.56 4.14 5.14
C GLU A 174 1.59 5.06 5.86
N MET A 175 0.83 4.55 6.83
CA MET A 175 -0.26 5.28 7.49
C MET A 175 -1.26 5.85 6.48
N ILE A 176 -2.40 5.21 6.32
CA ILE A 176 -3.41 5.60 5.34
C ILE A 176 -4.79 5.84 5.97
N GLY A 177 -4.85 5.93 7.30
CA GLY A 177 -6.11 5.93 8.05
C GLY A 177 -6.50 7.25 8.69
N TYR A 178 -5.59 8.18 8.92
CA TYR A 178 -5.92 9.41 9.62
C TYR A 178 -6.29 10.55 8.65
N ARG A 179 -7.47 11.12 8.84
CA ARG A 179 -7.98 12.27 8.09
C ARG A 179 -8.60 13.29 9.01
N SER A 180 -8.39 14.57 8.72
CA SER A 180 -9.01 15.67 9.48
C SER A 180 -9.54 16.74 8.53
N TYR A 181 -10.70 17.26 8.83
CA TYR A 181 -11.31 18.40 8.12
C TYR A 181 -11.08 19.73 8.83
N GLU A 182 -10.40 19.70 9.99
CA GLU A 182 -10.11 20.91 10.75
C GLU A 182 -9.15 21.83 9.99
N PRO A 183 -9.40 23.14 9.99
CA PRO A 183 -8.49 24.10 9.40
C PRO A 183 -7.08 24.01 10.03
N ASN A 184 -6.05 24.07 9.19
CA ASN A 184 -4.65 23.96 9.58
C ASN A 184 -4.24 22.64 10.26
N SER A 185 -5.04 21.57 10.10
CA SER A 185 -4.73 20.22 10.57
C SER A 185 -3.54 19.58 9.84
N GLN A 186 -3.15 20.11 8.67
CA GLN A 186 -1.98 19.65 7.93
C GLN A 186 -0.78 20.56 8.21
N ARG A 187 0.21 20.03 8.92
CA ARG A 187 1.54 20.64 9.05
C ARG A 187 2.42 20.24 7.88
N THR A 188 3.43 21.03 7.58
CA THR A 188 4.42 20.74 6.54
C THR A 188 5.79 21.20 7.01
N PRO A 189 6.87 20.42 6.76
CA PRO A 189 8.21 20.79 7.18
C PRO A 189 8.67 22.07 6.49
N PHE A 190 8.24 22.29 5.26
CA PHE A 190 8.56 23.49 4.48
C PHE A 190 7.58 23.65 3.32
N ARG A 191 7.56 24.88 2.78
CA ARG A 191 6.84 25.25 1.55
C ARG A 191 7.84 25.82 0.56
N ILE A 192 7.79 25.32 -0.67
CA ILE A 192 8.61 25.84 -1.74
C ILE A 192 7.66 26.53 -2.71
N PRO A 193 7.67 27.86 -2.80
CA PRO A 193 6.82 28.57 -3.75
C PRO A 193 6.95 27.98 -5.16
N LEU A 194 5.84 27.86 -5.87
CA LEU A 194 5.72 27.29 -7.22
C LEU A 194 6.05 25.79 -7.36
N LEU A 195 6.71 25.17 -6.38
CA LEU A 195 7.13 23.76 -6.47
C LEU A 195 6.36 22.84 -5.52
N LEU A 196 6.19 23.24 -4.27
CA LEU A 196 5.51 22.45 -3.24
C LEU A 196 4.65 23.35 -2.35
N TRP A 197 3.34 23.30 -2.57
CA TRP A 197 2.36 24.06 -1.79
C TRP A 197 1.24 23.13 -1.31
N PRO A 198 1.49 22.34 -0.25
CA PRO A 198 0.48 21.41 0.25
C PRO A 198 -0.74 22.12 0.83
N PRO A 199 -1.92 21.48 0.76
CA PRO A 199 -3.11 21.97 1.44
C PRO A 199 -2.87 22.12 2.95
N ARG A 200 -3.62 22.99 3.60
CA ARG A 200 -3.55 23.19 5.05
C ARG A 200 -4.49 22.30 5.84
N THR A 201 -5.49 21.73 5.19
CA THR A 201 -6.47 20.81 5.77
C THR A 201 -6.09 19.39 5.41
N GLY A 202 -6.06 18.49 6.38
CA GLY A 202 -5.61 17.11 6.25
C GLY A 202 -6.66 16.15 5.69
N ASP A 203 -7.36 16.53 4.61
CA ASP A 203 -8.48 15.78 4.02
C ASP A 203 -8.11 15.07 2.69
N PHE A 204 -6.82 14.76 2.50
CA PHE A 204 -6.28 14.17 1.28
C PHE A 204 -5.26 13.07 1.62
N ILE A 205 -5.03 12.18 0.65
CA ILE A 205 -3.87 11.27 0.69
C ILE A 205 -2.70 11.88 -0.07
N THR A 206 -1.49 11.67 0.41
CA THR A 206 -0.25 12.10 -0.24
C THR A 206 0.39 10.92 -0.97
N VAL A 207 0.87 11.16 -2.17
CA VAL A 207 1.70 10.21 -2.92
C VAL A 207 3.06 10.83 -3.15
N VAL A 208 4.08 10.26 -2.51
CA VAL A 208 5.46 10.74 -2.60
C VAL A 208 6.23 9.89 -3.61
N SER A 209 6.93 10.55 -4.54
CA SER A 209 7.72 9.89 -5.56
C SER A 209 9.09 10.54 -5.76
N ASP A 210 10.06 9.71 -6.10
CA ASP A 210 11.31 10.16 -6.69
C ASP A 210 11.13 10.55 -8.18
N PHE A 211 12.21 10.91 -8.82
CA PHE A 211 12.20 11.28 -10.24
C PHE A 211 11.72 10.14 -11.16
N ARG A 212 12.16 8.89 -10.88
CA ARG A 212 11.83 7.71 -11.69
C ARG A 212 10.39 7.25 -11.52
N SER A 213 9.79 7.51 -10.36
CA SER A 213 8.46 7.03 -9.96
C SER A 213 7.34 8.02 -10.23
N THR A 214 7.64 9.20 -10.81
CA THR A 214 6.65 10.25 -11.07
C THR A 214 5.46 9.78 -11.92
N SER A 215 5.71 8.90 -12.89
CA SER A 215 4.64 8.33 -13.72
C SER A 215 3.69 7.46 -12.91
N LEU A 216 4.21 6.71 -11.94
CA LEU A 216 3.43 5.85 -11.04
C LEU A 216 2.52 6.69 -10.13
N ALA A 217 3.07 7.74 -9.50
CA ALA A 217 2.28 8.70 -8.72
C ALA A 217 1.14 9.34 -9.55
N THR A 218 1.43 9.67 -10.80
CA THR A 218 0.44 10.24 -11.71
C THR A 218 -0.65 9.22 -12.09
N ARG A 219 -0.30 7.93 -12.25
CA ARG A 219 -1.27 6.85 -12.50
C ARG A 219 -2.23 6.69 -11.33
N PHE A 220 -1.71 6.67 -10.10
CA PHE A 220 -2.54 6.62 -8.89
C PHE A 220 -3.55 7.78 -8.83
N GLN A 221 -3.09 9.02 -9.08
CA GLN A 221 -4.00 10.18 -9.11
C GLN A 221 -5.06 10.08 -10.24
N LYS A 222 -4.69 9.55 -11.41
CA LYS A 222 -5.64 9.34 -12.51
C LYS A 222 -6.68 8.28 -12.15
N ALA A 223 -6.27 7.17 -11.52
CA ALA A 223 -7.18 6.15 -11.03
C ALA A 223 -8.14 6.71 -9.98
N ALA A 224 -7.65 7.51 -9.02
CA ALA A 224 -8.49 8.21 -8.05
C ALA A 224 -9.59 9.04 -8.74
N ARG A 225 -9.21 9.89 -9.68
CA ARG A 225 -10.16 10.75 -10.43
C ARG A 225 -11.20 9.96 -11.23
N LYS A 226 -10.80 8.81 -11.77
CA LYS A 226 -11.64 7.99 -12.64
C LYS A 226 -12.60 7.10 -11.86
N TYR A 227 -12.13 6.47 -10.78
CA TYR A 227 -12.84 5.39 -10.10
C TYR A 227 -13.36 5.76 -8.71
N VAL A 228 -12.74 6.74 -8.03
CA VAL A 228 -13.09 7.16 -6.66
C VAL A 228 -13.36 8.68 -6.66
N PRO A 229 -14.51 9.12 -7.19
CA PRO A 229 -14.82 10.55 -7.31
C PRO A 229 -14.83 11.23 -5.94
N LYS A 230 -14.36 12.49 -5.91
CA LYS A 230 -14.19 13.33 -4.70
C LYS A 230 -13.05 12.91 -3.77
N PHE A 231 -12.32 11.82 -4.06
CA PHE A 231 -11.13 11.46 -3.29
C PHE A 231 -9.96 12.38 -3.65
N ARG A 232 -9.43 13.07 -2.66
CA ARG A 232 -8.36 14.08 -2.84
C ARG A 232 -6.99 13.43 -2.75
N VAL A 233 -6.18 13.58 -3.80
CA VAL A 233 -4.81 13.06 -3.88
C VAL A 233 -3.85 14.22 -4.11
N PHE A 234 -2.92 14.41 -3.21
CA PHE A 234 -1.82 15.37 -3.32
C PHE A 234 -0.53 14.67 -3.75
N LEU A 235 0.16 15.20 -4.75
CA LEU A 235 1.38 14.58 -5.28
C LEU A 235 2.62 15.37 -4.90
N VAL A 236 3.54 14.72 -4.23
CA VAL A 236 4.92 15.16 -4.03
C VAL A 236 5.80 14.45 -5.05
N LYS A 237 6.08 15.13 -6.17
CA LYS A 237 6.76 14.52 -7.32
C LYS A 237 8.24 14.87 -7.36
N ARG A 238 9.07 13.91 -7.77
CA ARG A 238 10.51 14.05 -8.11
C ARG A 238 11.45 14.28 -6.93
N ILE A 239 10.98 14.91 -5.87
CA ILE A 239 11.83 15.39 -4.76
C ILE A 239 11.83 14.46 -3.56
N GLY A 240 11.16 13.30 -3.63
CA GLY A 240 11.05 12.38 -2.48
C GLY A 240 12.41 12.02 -1.87
N LEU A 241 13.40 11.72 -2.69
CA LEU A 241 14.78 11.44 -2.23
C LEU A 241 15.48 12.65 -1.57
N LEU A 242 15.03 13.86 -1.87
CA LEU A 242 15.61 15.09 -1.31
C LEU A 242 14.97 15.47 0.03
N LEU A 243 13.85 14.82 0.36
CA LEU A 243 13.13 15.07 1.60
C LEU A 243 13.57 14.04 2.64
N ARG A 244 14.09 14.50 3.77
CA ARG A 244 14.45 13.63 4.89
C ARG A 244 13.30 12.70 5.29
N ASP A 245 12.08 13.24 5.38
CA ASP A 245 10.87 12.48 5.72
C ASP A 245 10.34 11.66 4.54
N GLY A 246 10.75 11.98 3.31
CA GLY A 246 10.39 11.27 2.10
C GLY A 246 11.09 9.92 1.92
N ILE A 247 12.08 9.58 2.75
CA ILE A 247 12.86 8.33 2.68
C ILE A 247 12.71 7.47 3.93
N ARG A 248 11.70 7.72 4.76
CA ARG A 248 11.58 7.08 6.09
C ARG A 248 10.90 5.71 6.07
N SER A 249 10.25 5.30 4.97
CA SER A 249 9.51 4.05 4.88
C SER A 249 10.06 3.11 3.80
N ASP A 250 9.48 1.93 3.69
CA ASP A 250 9.88 0.79 2.86
C ASP A 250 10.09 1.10 1.38
N HIS A 251 9.31 2.02 0.80
CA HIS A 251 9.46 2.47 -0.59
C HIS A 251 10.86 3.00 -0.90
N SER A 252 11.56 3.52 0.12
CA SER A 252 12.90 4.09 -0.03
C SER A 252 13.93 3.03 -0.41
N MET A 253 13.75 1.78 0.00
CA MET A 253 14.64 0.68 -0.37
C MET A 253 14.58 0.40 -1.88
N TYR A 254 13.39 0.50 -2.49
CA TYR A 254 13.23 0.43 -3.94
C TYR A 254 13.99 1.56 -4.66
N TRP A 255 13.89 2.80 -4.15
CA TRP A 255 14.58 3.93 -4.75
C TRP A 255 16.11 3.79 -4.68
N LEU A 256 16.63 3.32 -3.54
CA LEU A 256 18.06 3.07 -3.35
C LEU A 256 18.57 1.99 -4.32
N ALA A 257 17.77 1.00 -4.65
CA ALA A 257 18.08 -0.02 -5.65
C ALA A 257 17.74 0.40 -7.09
N GLY A 258 17.41 1.67 -7.32
CA GLY A 258 17.07 2.19 -8.65
C GLY A 258 15.72 1.70 -9.20
N ARG A 259 14.87 1.12 -8.34
CA ARG A 259 13.53 0.61 -8.70
C ARG A 259 12.47 1.68 -8.47
N ARG A 260 11.33 1.53 -9.14
CA ARG A 260 10.21 2.45 -9.03
C ARG A 260 9.32 2.08 -7.85
N ALA A 261 9.04 3.04 -6.98
CA ALA A 261 8.05 2.90 -5.91
C ALA A 261 7.45 4.25 -5.56
N VAL A 262 6.28 4.26 -4.97
CA VAL A 262 5.69 5.46 -4.37
C VAL A 262 5.24 5.13 -2.95
N MET A 263 5.43 6.08 -2.03
CA MET A 263 4.80 6.04 -0.72
C MET A 263 3.41 6.67 -0.82
N ILE A 264 2.42 5.98 -0.29
CA ILE A 264 1.05 6.47 -0.16
C ILE A 264 0.80 6.68 1.32
N THR A 265 0.60 7.93 1.74
CA THR A 265 0.58 8.26 3.17
C THR A 265 -0.40 9.40 3.48
N ASP A 266 -1.00 9.35 4.64
CA ASP A 266 -1.74 10.46 5.22
C ASP A 266 -0.81 11.57 5.77
N THR A 267 0.49 11.33 5.76
CA THR A 267 1.58 12.20 6.19
C THR A 267 2.00 12.07 7.66
N ALA A 268 1.59 10.99 8.32
CA ALA A 268 2.09 10.61 9.66
C ALA A 268 2.14 11.79 10.66
N ASN A 269 3.28 12.01 11.28
CA ASN A 269 3.50 13.08 12.28
C ASN A 269 3.20 14.50 11.81
N PHE A 270 3.02 14.73 10.51
CA PHE A 270 2.60 16.05 10.00
C PHE A 270 1.09 16.27 10.09
N ARG A 271 0.31 15.21 10.37
CA ARG A 271 -1.14 15.27 10.47
C ARG A 271 -1.68 14.54 11.69
N ASN A 272 -1.28 13.28 11.89
CA ASN A 272 -1.79 12.41 12.95
C ASN A 272 -1.10 12.75 14.30
N PRO A 273 -1.83 13.26 15.31
CA PRO A 273 -1.27 13.54 16.63
C PRO A 273 -0.96 12.27 17.42
N ASN A 274 -1.45 11.10 16.98
CA ASN A 274 -1.28 9.83 17.68
C ASN A 274 -0.05 9.04 17.21
N TYR A 275 0.70 9.57 16.22
CA TYR A 275 1.86 8.94 15.63
C TYR A 275 2.87 8.46 16.68
N HIS A 276 3.18 7.16 16.69
CA HIS A 276 4.08 6.49 17.63
C HIS A 276 3.64 6.57 19.12
N LEU A 277 2.37 6.86 19.39
CA LEU A 277 1.84 6.97 20.75
C LEU A 277 0.89 5.83 21.09
N PRO A 278 0.66 5.54 22.39
CA PRO A 278 -0.35 4.59 22.84
C PRO A 278 -1.78 4.93 22.37
N SER A 279 -2.01 6.19 21.99
CA SER A 279 -3.29 6.68 21.47
C SER A 279 -3.52 6.38 19.99
N ASP A 280 -2.57 5.75 19.28
CA ASP A 280 -2.78 5.27 17.91
C ASP A 280 -3.67 4.03 17.90
N SER A 281 -4.98 4.27 17.99
CA SER A 281 -6.02 3.26 18.17
C SER A 281 -7.07 3.30 17.03
N PRO A 282 -7.85 2.20 16.84
CA PRO A 282 -8.84 2.11 15.76
C PRO A 282 -9.88 3.24 15.75
N GLU A 283 -10.19 3.82 16.91
CA GLU A 283 -11.18 4.89 17.08
C GLU A 283 -10.71 6.21 16.44
N THR A 284 -9.41 6.37 16.24
CA THR A 284 -8.82 7.59 15.65
C THR A 284 -8.88 7.60 14.13
N LEU A 285 -9.26 6.46 13.49
CA LEU A 285 -9.18 6.27 12.06
C LEU A 285 -10.48 6.61 11.31
N ASP A 286 -10.33 7.14 10.11
CA ASP A 286 -11.41 7.29 9.14
C ASP A 286 -11.41 6.10 8.15
N PHE A 287 -12.20 5.09 8.44
CA PHE A 287 -12.26 3.86 7.61
C PHE A 287 -12.77 4.12 6.20
N LYS A 288 -13.63 5.13 5.98
CA LYS A 288 -14.04 5.53 4.63
C LYS A 288 -12.87 6.07 3.83
N PHE A 289 -11.93 6.72 4.51
CA PHE A 289 -10.69 7.19 3.88
C PHE A 289 -9.81 6.02 3.48
N ILE A 290 -9.64 5.01 4.35
CA ILE A 290 -8.90 3.77 4.05
C ILE A 290 -9.54 3.06 2.84
N VAL A 291 -10.87 2.93 2.80
CA VAL A 291 -11.59 2.37 1.63
C VAL A 291 -11.22 3.11 0.36
N GLN A 292 -11.23 4.45 0.35
CA GLN A 292 -10.93 5.25 -0.83
C GLN A 292 -9.48 5.05 -1.31
N VAL A 293 -8.53 4.94 -0.38
CA VAL A 293 -7.12 4.64 -0.68
C VAL A 293 -6.99 3.26 -1.30
N ALA A 294 -7.56 2.23 -0.66
CA ALA A 294 -7.51 0.85 -1.11
C ALA A 294 -8.17 0.66 -2.50
N GLN A 295 -9.34 1.27 -2.71
CA GLN A 295 -10.02 1.28 -4.02
C GLN A 295 -9.15 1.91 -5.11
N THR A 296 -8.49 3.03 -4.80
CA THR A 296 -7.62 3.71 -5.78
C THR A 296 -6.40 2.87 -6.11
N ALA A 297 -5.79 2.24 -5.10
CA ALA A 297 -4.64 1.36 -5.29
C ALA A 297 -5.01 0.12 -6.13
N ALA A 298 -6.11 -0.55 -5.79
CA ALA A 298 -6.63 -1.70 -6.53
C ALA A 298 -6.90 -1.34 -8.00
N ALA A 299 -7.58 -0.22 -8.26
CA ALA A 299 -7.84 0.25 -9.62
C ALA A 299 -6.53 0.55 -10.38
N THR A 300 -5.55 1.18 -9.71
CA THR A 300 -4.24 1.49 -10.30
C THR A 300 -3.51 0.24 -10.75
N VAL A 301 -3.52 -0.79 -9.90
CA VAL A 301 -2.82 -2.06 -10.16
C VAL A 301 -3.55 -2.86 -11.23
N LEU A 302 -4.88 -2.93 -11.20
CA LEU A 302 -5.68 -3.64 -12.21
C LEU A 302 -5.55 -3.01 -13.61
N GLU A 303 -5.53 -1.67 -13.71
CA GLU A 303 -5.26 -1.00 -14.99
C GLU A 303 -3.87 -1.34 -15.54
N TRP A 304 -2.89 -1.52 -14.66
CA TRP A 304 -1.55 -1.91 -15.06
C TRP A 304 -1.45 -3.40 -15.39
N ALA A 305 -2.00 -4.27 -14.53
CA ALA A 305 -1.90 -5.71 -14.68
C ALA A 305 -2.67 -6.24 -15.90
N GLY A 306 -3.74 -5.56 -16.29
CA GLY A 306 -4.62 -5.93 -17.40
C GLY A 306 -5.47 -7.16 -17.03
N ILE A 307 -6.76 -6.93 -16.75
CA ILE A 307 -7.70 -8.02 -16.45
C ILE A 307 -7.89 -8.88 -17.71
N VAL A 308 -7.89 -10.20 -17.54
CA VAL A 308 -8.18 -11.20 -18.57
C VAL A 308 -9.61 -11.71 -18.38
N GLU A 309 -10.32 -11.97 -19.47
CA GLU A 309 -11.66 -12.58 -19.46
C GLU A 309 -11.59 -14.08 -19.16
#